data_a050718530259d763ef26d71395e1250
#
_entry.id   a050718530259d763ef26d71395e1250
#
_cell.length_a   1.000
_cell.length_b   1.000
_cell.length_c   1.000
_cell.angle_alpha   90.00
_cell.angle_beta   90.00
_cell.angle_gamma   90.00
#
_symmetry.space_group_name_H-M   'P 1'
#
loop_
_entity.id
_entity.type
_entity.pdbx_description
1 polymer ?
#
loop_
_entity_poly.entity_id
_entity_poly.type
_entity_poly.pdbx_seq_one_letter_code
_entity_poly.pdbx_strand_id
1 'polypeptide(L)'
;MNNFLLPKIINNLGIDNIGIKYNNNISICISITLNFYLVQIKQLIDDHLSAWDVYKKYTNPYEYIHSIIPDKKMSVSKLKPLSRSFYKMIEICNNYNFLPDKSKPLTTFHLAEGPGGFIEALVFLHENVEN
;
A
#
# COMPACT_ATOMS: atom_id res chain seq x y z
N MET A 1 -6.72 -17.23 -10.76
CA MET A 1 -5.97 -15.97 -10.61
C MET A 1 -4.81 -16.01 -11.59
N ASN A 2 -4.75 -15.08 -12.55
CA ASN A 2 -3.62 -15.04 -13.48
C ASN A 2 -2.45 -14.34 -12.79
N ASN A 3 -1.45 -15.10 -12.39
CA ASN A 3 -0.22 -14.55 -11.82
C ASN A 3 0.71 -14.17 -12.98
N PHE A 4 1.00 -12.89 -13.10
CA PHE A 4 2.03 -12.40 -14.02
C PHE A 4 3.37 -12.42 -13.29
N LEU A 5 4.24 -13.34 -13.66
CA LEU A 5 5.62 -13.33 -13.20
C LEU A 5 6.42 -12.34 -14.06
N LEU A 6 7.03 -11.37 -13.40
CA LEU A 6 8.00 -10.51 -14.08
C LEU A 6 9.21 -11.36 -14.51
N PRO A 7 9.77 -11.12 -15.70
CA PRO A 7 10.95 -11.83 -16.14
C PRO A 7 12.11 -11.62 -15.16
N LYS A 8 12.81 -12.70 -14.80
CA LYS A 8 14.02 -12.59 -13.98
C LYS A 8 15.06 -11.79 -14.76
N ILE A 9 15.54 -10.72 -14.18
CA ILE A 9 16.71 -10.00 -14.69
C ILE A 9 17.92 -10.88 -14.39
N ILE A 10 18.51 -11.45 -15.44
CA ILE A 10 19.68 -12.33 -15.33
C ILE A 10 20.98 -11.54 -15.25
N ASN A 11 20.96 -10.29 -15.71
CA ASN A 11 22.14 -9.42 -15.70
C ASN A 11 22.15 -8.53 -14.46
N ASN A 12 23.28 -8.50 -13.78
CA ASN A 12 23.51 -7.53 -12.70
C ASN A 12 23.44 -6.12 -13.31
N LEU A 13 22.46 -5.34 -12.89
CA LEU A 13 22.40 -3.91 -13.20
C LEU A 13 23.49 -3.21 -12.37
N GLY A 14 24.59 -2.87 -13.04
CA GLY A 14 25.59 -1.97 -12.46
C GLY A 14 25.09 -0.52 -12.46
N ILE A 15 25.69 0.31 -11.61
CA ILE A 15 25.39 1.76 -11.56
C ILE A 15 25.57 2.41 -12.94
N ASP A 16 26.50 1.92 -13.74
CA ASP A 16 26.79 2.40 -15.10
C ASP A 16 25.63 2.17 -16.09
N ASN A 17 24.70 1.29 -15.75
CA ASN A 17 23.52 1.00 -16.56
C ASN A 17 22.32 1.88 -16.19
N ILE A 18 22.45 2.76 -15.20
CA ILE A 18 21.41 3.67 -14.74
C ILE A 18 21.70 5.05 -15.29
N GLY A 19 20.88 5.49 -16.23
CA GLY A 19 20.96 6.84 -16.79
C GLY A 19 19.71 7.66 -16.44
N ILE A 20 19.90 8.88 -15.99
CA ILE A 20 18.80 9.83 -15.80
C ILE A 20 18.68 10.65 -17.08
N LYS A 21 17.56 10.49 -17.79
CA LYS A 21 17.22 11.35 -18.94
C LYS A 21 16.15 12.35 -18.52
N TYR A 22 16.46 13.61 -18.58
CA TYR A 22 15.45 14.65 -18.50
C TYR A 22 14.73 14.72 -19.85
N ASN A 23 13.46 14.35 -19.85
CA ASN A 23 12.61 14.49 -21.02
C ASN A 23 11.57 15.58 -20.74
N ASN A 24 11.66 16.69 -21.44
CA ASN A 24 10.67 17.76 -21.35
C ASN A 24 9.33 17.38 -22.00
N ASN A 25 9.31 16.30 -22.78
CA ASN A 25 8.09 15.76 -23.34
C ASN A 25 7.52 14.71 -22.37
N ILE A 26 6.56 15.11 -21.59
CA ILE A 26 5.76 14.19 -20.77
C ILE A 26 4.92 13.36 -21.73
N SER A 27 5.35 12.13 -22.01
CA SER A 27 4.48 11.17 -22.69
C SER A 27 3.37 10.77 -21.72
N ILE A 28 2.16 11.23 -22.01
CA ILE A 28 0.98 10.85 -21.23
C ILE A 28 0.67 9.39 -21.57
N CYS A 29 1.06 8.48 -20.70
CA CYS A 29 0.78 7.03 -20.83
C CYS A 29 -0.68 6.66 -20.54
N ILE A 30 -1.52 7.64 -20.19
CA ILE A 30 -2.92 7.44 -19.78
C ILE A 30 -3.83 8.07 -20.81
N SER A 31 -4.98 7.47 -21.06
CA SER A 31 -6.02 8.07 -21.90
C SER A 31 -6.36 9.48 -21.40
N ILE A 32 -6.17 10.48 -22.27
CA ILE A 32 -6.47 11.90 -21.96
C ILE A 32 -7.94 12.04 -21.53
N THR A 33 -8.84 11.37 -22.23
CA THR A 33 -10.27 11.38 -21.94
C THR A 33 -10.56 10.83 -20.55
N LEU A 34 -9.97 9.69 -20.19
CA LEU A 34 -10.13 9.08 -18.87
C LEU A 34 -9.60 10.00 -17.77
N ASN A 35 -8.43 10.59 -17.98
CA ASN A 35 -7.86 11.53 -17.03
C ASN A 35 -8.74 12.76 -16.84
N PHE A 36 -9.29 13.31 -17.93
CA PHE A 36 -10.19 14.44 -17.88
C PHE A 36 -11.44 14.14 -17.03
N TYR A 37 -12.12 13.02 -17.27
CA TYR A 37 -13.28 12.61 -16.47
C TYR A 37 -12.92 12.33 -15.01
N LEU A 38 -11.78 11.70 -14.77
CA LEU A 38 -11.32 11.43 -13.42
C LEU A 38 -11.07 12.71 -12.63
N VAL A 39 -10.47 13.72 -13.25
CA VAL A 39 -10.26 15.03 -12.62
C VAL A 39 -11.58 15.70 -12.30
N GLN A 40 -12.54 15.71 -13.25
CA GLN A 40 -13.87 16.29 -13.00
C GLN A 40 -14.60 15.62 -11.84
N ILE A 41 -14.59 14.27 -11.80
CA ILE A 41 -15.25 13.53 -10.72
C ILE A 41 -14.56 13.82 -9.38
N LYS A 42 -13.23 13.89 -9.35
CA LYS A 42 -12.49 14.21 -8.12
C LYS A 42 -12.77 15.62 -7.62
N GLN A 43 -12.96 16.58 -8.50
CA GLN A 43 -13.32 17.96 -8.12
C GLN A 43 -14.66 18.04 -7.38
N LEU A 44 -15.60 17.12 -7.64
CA LEU A 44 -16.86 17.06 -6.89
C LEU A 44 -16.66 16.75 -5.40
N ILE A 45 -15.53 16.16 -5.04
CA ILE A 45 -15.19 15.88 -3.63
C ILE A 45 -14.85 17.16 -2.89
N ASP A 46 -14.31 18.18 -3.59
CA ASP A 46 -13.86 19.43 -2.99
C ASP A 46 -15.01 20.19 -2.31
N ASP A 47 -16.21 20.09 -2.84
CA ASP A 47 -17.43 20.67 -2.27
C ASP A 47 -17.86 19.97 -0.95
N HIS A 48 -17.32 18.78 -0.69
CA HIS A 48 -17.70 17.92 0.44
C HIS A 48 -16.54 17.58 1.38
N LEU A 49 -15.40 18.28 1.27
CA LEU A 49 -14.21 18.00 2.08
C LEU A 49 -14.46 17.99 3.58
N SER A 50 -15.30 18.92 4.08
CA SER A 50 -15.65 19.00 5.49
C SER A 50 -16.36 17.76 6.04
N ALA A 51 -17.09 17.05 5.19
CA ALA A 51 -17.84 15.86 5.55
C ALA A 51 -17.17 14.57 5.03
N TRP A 52 -16.06 14.69 4.28
CA TRP A 52 -15.37 13.57 3.63
C TRP A 52 -15.02 12.43 4.59
N ASP A 53 -14.47 12.77 5.76
CA ASP A 53 -14.04 11.77 6.76
C ASP A 53 -15.22 10.99 7.35
N VAL A 54 -16.41 11.57 7.34
CA VAL A 54 -17.65 10.92 7.77
C VAL A 54 -18.15 10.02 6.64
N TYR A 55 -18.32 10.56 5.44
CA TYR A 55 -18.91 9.83 4.30
C TYR A 55 -18.06 8.64 3.86
N LYS A 56 -16.72 8.75 3.85
CA LYS A 56 -15.86 7.63 3.49
C LYS A 56 -16.05 6.42 4.41
N LYS A 57 -16.41 6.63 5.68
CA LYS A 57 -16.67 5.55 6.63
C LYS A 57 -18.00 4.85 6.37
N TYR A 58 -18.99 5.55 5.85
CA TYR A 58 -20.25 4.93 5.44
C TYR A 58 -20.13 4.14 4.15
N THR A 59 -19.33 4.62 3.21
CA THR A 59 -19.17 3.98 1.90
C THR A 59 -18.10 2.89 1.89
N ASN A 60 -17.17 2.91 2.85
CA ASN A 60 -16.07 1.95 2.93
C ASN A 60 -15.96 1.33 4.34
N PRO A 61 -16.58 0.16 4.57
CA PRO A 61 -16.54 -0.51 5.87
C PRO A 61 -15.13 -0.93 6.30
N TYR A 62 -14.17 -1.02 5.39
CA TYR A 62 -12.76 -1.31 5.70
C TYR A 62 -12.08 -0.20 6.52
N GLU A 63 -12.69 0.99 6.61
CA GLU A 63 -12.23 2.05 7.51
C GLU A 63 -12.28 1.61 8.98
N TYR A 64 -13.15 0.67 9.34
CA TYR A 64 -13.32 0.17 10.70
C TYR A 64 -12.45 -1.05 11.05
N ILE A 65 -11.53 -1.46 10.17
CA ILE A 65 -10.65 -2.60 10.48
C ILE A 65 -9.91 -2.37 11.79
N HIS A 66 -9.36 -1.18 11.99
CA HIS A 66 -8.57 -0.82 13.18
C HIS A 66 -9.10 0.41 13.94
N SER A 67 -10.08 1.11 13.39
CA SER A 67 -10.76 2.21 14.08
C SER A 67 -12.01 1.71 14.81
N ILE A 68 -12.42 2.45 15.84
CA ILE A 68 -13.59 2.08 16.65
C ILE A 68 -14.86 2.28 15.82
N ILE A 69 -15.69 1.24 15.81
CA ILE A 69 -17.02 1.30 15.19
C ILE A 69 -17.90 2.24 16.04
N PRO A 70 -18.61 3.20 15.45
CA PRO A 70 -19.56 4.03 16.19
C PRO A 70 -20.51 3.20 17.02
N ASP A 71 -20.82 3.67 18.23
CA ASP A 71 -21.71 3.02 19.20
C ASP A 71 -21.24 1.64 19.70
N LYS A 72 -20.09 1.16 19.23
CA LYS A 72 -19.48 -0.09 19.70
C LYS A 72 -18.07 0.20 20.20
N LYS A 73 -17.76 -0.18 21.42
CA LYS A 73 -16.42 0.00 22.02
C LYS A 73 -15.40 -1.03 21.46
N MET A 74 -15.48 -1.32 20.16
CA MET A 74 -14.65 -2.33 19.50
C MET A 74 -14.31 -1.95 18.06
N SER A 75 -13.21 -2.50 17.57
CA SER A 75 -12.83 -2.52 16.17
C SER A 75 -12.89 -3.95 15.64
N VAL A 76 -12.87 -4.14 14.32
CA VAL A 76 -12.86 -5.49 13.72
C VAL A 76 -11.58 -6.23 14.08
N SER A 77 -10.43 -5.56 13.98
CA SER A 77 -9.13 -6.12 14.39
C SER A 77 -8.82 -5.79 15.84
N LYS A 78 -8.20 -6.73 16.54
CA LYS A 78 -7.60 -6.49 17.86
C LYS A 78 -6.30 -5.72 17.79
N LEU A 79 -5.62 -5.77 16.63
CA LEU A 79 -4.39 -5.03 16.37
C LEU A 79 -4.72 -3.57 16.05
N LYS A 80 -3.86 -2.67 16.51
CA LYS A 80 -3.97 -1.22 16.28
C LYS A 80 -2.70 -0.71 15.59
N PRO A 81 -2.52 -1.05 14.30
CA PRO A 81 -1.34 -0.63 13.58
C PRO A 81 -1.36 0.87 13.25
N LEU A 82 -0.21 1.40 12.85
CA LEU A 82 -0.04 2.79 12.44
C LEU A 82 -0.95 3.17 11.26
N SER A 83 -1.22 2.21 10.36
CA SER A 83 -2.09 2.44 9.22
C SER A 83 -2.69 1.15 8.67
N ARG A 84 -3.72 1.26 7.82
CA ARG A 84 -4.32 0.12 7.12
C ARG A 84 -3.37 -0.58 6.14
N SER A 85 -2.29 0.08 5.75
CA SER A 85 -1.26 -0.53 4.91
C SER A 85 -0.61 -1.75 5.58
N PHE A 86 -0.57 -1.79 6.90
CA PHE A 86 -0.16 -2.94 7.69
C PHE A 86 -0.86 -4.24 7.25
N TYR A 87 -2.19 -4.24 7.19
CA TYR A 87 -2.96 -5.42 6.79
C TYR A 87 -2.73 -5.81 5.34
N LYS A 88 -2.57 -4.83 4.44
CA LYS A 88 -2.23 -5.09 3.04
C LYS A 88 -0.89 -5.80 2.92
N MET A 89 0.11 -5.36 3.69
CA MET A 89 1.43 -5.99 3.66
C MET A 89 1.39 -7.42 4.21
N ILE A 90 0.65 -7.67 5.30
CA ILE A 90 0.45 -9.03 5.81
C ILE A 90 -0.20 -9.92 4.76
N GLU A 91 -1.24 -9.45 4.09
CA GLU A 91 -1.92 -10.19 3.03
C GLU A 91 -0.98 -10.51 1.87
N ILE A 92 -0.19 -9.54 1.41
CA ILE A 92 0.80 -9.73 0.36
C ILE A 92 1.84 -10.77 0.78
N CYS A 93 2.40 -10.65 1.98
CA CYS A 93 3.40 -11.59 2.47
C CYS A 93 2.86 -13.02 2.56
N ASN A 94 1.65 -13.19 3.04
CA ASN A 94 1.01 -14.51 3.15
C ASN A 94 0.65 -15.11 1.79
N ASN A 95 0.17 -14.29 0.84
CA ASN A 95 -0.25 -14.79 -0.46
C ASN A 95 0.94 -15.17 -1.36
N TYR A 96 2.04 -14.48 -1.24
CA TYR A 96 3.19 -14.67 -2.13
C TYR A 96 4.37 -15.39 -1.47
N ASN A 97 4.33 -15.59 -0.15
CA ASN A 97 5.34 -16.31 0.63
C ASN A 97 6.78 -15.88 0.30
N PHE A 98 7.01 -14.57 0.21
CA PHE A 98 8.32 -14.06 -0.20
C PHE A 98 9.25 -13.70 0.97
N LEU A 99 8.77 -13.79 2.21
CA LEU A 99 9.62 -13.57 3.36
C LEU A 99 10.63 -14.70 3.51
N PRO A 100 11.90 -14.38 3.79
CA PRO A 100 12.91 -15.40 4.06
C PRO A 100 12.58 -16.17 5.33
N ASP A 101 13.25 -17.29 5.48
CA ASP A 101 13.24 -18.06 6.73
C ASP A 101 13.66 -17.14 7.88
N LYS A 102 12.92 -17.21 8.99
CA LYS A 102 13.11 -16.39 10.19
C LYS A 102 14.47 -16.57 10.88
N SER A 103 15.13 -17.70 10.62
CA SER A 103 16.50 -17.91 11.08
C SER A 103 17.53 -16.98 10.42
N LYS A 104 17.12 -16.27 9.37
CA LYS A 104 17.97 -15.34 8.61
C LYS A 104 17.61 -13.89 8.90
N PRO A 105 18.61 -13.00 9.02
CA PRO A 105 18.34 -11.58 9.17
C PRO A 105 17.60 -11.06 7.95
N LEU A 106 16.55 -10.25 8.19
CA LEU A 106 15.77 -9.60 7.15
C LEU A 106 16.25 -8.17 6.97
N THR A 107 16.76 -7.85 5.79
CA THR A 107 17.08 -6.47 5.39
C THR A 107 16.07 -6.00 4.36
N THR A 108 15.38 -4.91 4.63
CA THR A 108 14.37 -4.35 3.74
C THR A 108 14.66 -2.89 3.41
N PHE A 109 14.27 -2.49 2.21
CA PHE A 109 14.31 -1.11 1.79
C PHE A 109 12.90 -0.67 1.41
N HIS A 110 12.44 0.45 1.97
CA HIS A 110 11.11 0.98 1.76
C HIS A 110 11.18 2.35 1.11
N LEU A 111 10.47 2.52 0.00
CA LEU A 111 10.36 3.78 -0.72
C LEU A 111 8.96 4.35 -0.56
N ALA A 112 8.87 5.64 -0.23
CA ALA A 112 7.61 6.37 -0.05
C ALA A 112 6.65 5.74 0.98
N GLU A 113 7.20 5.15 2.04
CA GLU A 113 6.48 4.46 3.10
C GLU A 113 6.25 5.39 4.31
N GLY A 114 5.33 6.27 4.22
CA GLY A 114 4.79 7.03 5.35
C GLY A 114 3.33 6.61 5.59
N PRO A 115 2.90 6.28 6.76
CA PRO A 115 3.45 6.42 8.11
C PRO A 115 4.18 5.18 8.68
N GLY A 116 4.59 4.20 7.88
CA GLY A 116 5.39 3.06 8.33
C GLY A 116 4.61 1.76 8.52
N GLY A 117 3.39 1.66 8.02
CA GLY A 117 2.56 0.46 8.21
C GLY A 117 3.11 -0.80 7.54
N PHE A 118 3.83 -0.69 6.43
CA PHE A 118 4.50 -1.83 5.79
C PHE A 118 5.69 -2.30 6.61
N ILE A 119 6.46 -1.35 7.16
CA ILE A 119 7.60 -1.66 8.03
C ILE A 119 7.10 -2.39 9.29
N GLU A 120 6.07 -1.84 9.94
CA GLU A 120 5.44 -2.45 11.12
C GLU A 120 4.96 -3.87 10.83
N ALA A 121 4.34 -4.10 9.66
CA ALA A 121 3.87 -5.43 9.27
C ALA A 121 5.01 -6.43 9.08
N LEU A 122 6.13 -6.01 8.49
CA LEU A 122 7.29 -6.89 8.31
C LEU A 122 7.95 -7.23 9.63
N VAL A 123 8.09 -6.26 10.54
CA VAL A 123 8.58 -6.49 11.91
C VAL A 123 7.66 -7.47 12.63
N PHE A 124 6.35 -7.23 12.58
CA PHE A 124 5.36 -8.12 13.19
C PHE A 124 5.45 -9.54 12.66
N LEU A 125 5.55 -9.72 11.34
CA LEU A 125 5.65 -11.05 10.72
C LEU A 125 6.99 -11.73 11.00
N HIS A 126 8.07 -10.97 11.15
CA HIS A 126 9.40 -11.52 11.43
C HIS A 126 9.57 -11.88 12.91
N GLU A 127 9.03 -11.10 13.83
CA GLU A 127 9.16 -11.30 15.26
C GLU A 127 8.11 -12.27 15.85
N ASN A 128 6.88 -12.24 15.35
CA ASN A 128 5.76 -12.97 15.95
C ASN A 128 5.49 -14.35 15.33
N VAL A 129 6.43 -15.29 15.44
CA VAL A 129 6.19 -16.71 15.13
C VAL A 129 6.61 -17.65 16.26
N GLU A 130 6.57 -17.17 17.45
CA GLU A 130 6.51 -18.07 18.60
C GLU A 130 5.24 -17.73 19.42
N ASN A 131 4.13 -18.33 19.00
CA ASN A 131 3.01 -18.74 19.89
C ASN A 131 2.02 -19.59 19.10
#